data_50ff5a2a6f3a7631395dd82a23704c0b
#
_entry.id   50ff5a2a6f3a7631395dd82a23704c0b
#
_cell.length_a   1.000
_cell.length_b   1.000
_cell.length_c   1.000
_cell.angle_alpha   90.00
_cell.angle_beta   90.00
_cell.angle_gamma   90.00
#
_symmetry.space_group_name_H-M   'P 1'
#
loop_
_entity.id
_entity.type
_entity.pdbx_description
1 polymer ?
#
loop_
_entity_poly.entity_id
_entity_poly.type
_entity_poly.pdbx_seq_one_letter_code
_entity_poly.pdbx_strand_id
1 'polypeptide(L)'
;LGSMLGNGTTNIPKDDFNEEVDFLGAGINVGFGSGFAFTLTKNNERVLDLFSDAVINPLLTEEEFEKEKDKLIEGLKSQKKDIDAISGRVGDALSYGKSHAYGEFISEQTIDNIKFEDILDYHAKYFIPNNVYLVVIGDVNYKEVKSLVSEKFGVWKKGKTIDDPE
;
A
#
# COMPACT_ATOMS: atom_id res chain seq x y z
N LEU A 1 -0.71 -2.84 6.50
CA LEU A 1 0.22 -2.74 5.38
C LEU A 1 -0.01 -1.45 4.56
N GLY A 2 -1.25 -1.18 4.08
CA GLY A 2 -1.47 -0.01 3.21
C GLY A 2 -0.97 1.32 3.77
N SER A 3 -1.19 1.57 5.05
CA SER A 3 -0.71 2.77 5.74
C SER A 3 0.80 2.84 5.98
N MET A 4 1.49 1.71 5.84
CA MET A 4 2.95 1.63 5.99
C MET A 4 3.69 1.84 4.66
N LEU A 5 2.99 1.69 3.53
CA LEU A 5 3.57 1.87 2.21
C LEU A 5 3.76 3.36 1.87
N GLY A 6 4.76 3.68 1.06
CA GLY A 6 5.02 5.05 0.61
C GLY A 6 5.63 5.98 1.67
N ASN A 7 6.07 5.44 2.81
CA ASN A 7 6.70 6.19 3.91
C ASN A 7 8.21 5.94 3.97
N GLY A 8 8.91 6.10 2.86
CA GLY A 8 10.32 5.76 2.72
C GLY A 8 10.53 4.37 2.12
N THR A 9 11.78 4.06 1.86
CA THR A 9 12.21 2.82 1.23
C THR A 9 13.35 2.19 2.03
N THR A 10 13.73 0.96 1.71
CA THR A 10 14.93 0.36 2.30
C THR A 10 16.22 1.09 1.92
N ASN A 11 16.17 1.93 0.87
CA ASN A 11 17.31 2.72 0.37
C ASN A 11 17.30 4.18 0.87
N ILE A 12 16.10 4.71 1.17
CA ILE A 12 15.91 6.12 1.55
C ILE A 12 15.03 6.18 2.80
N PRO A 13 15.55 6.69 3.93
CA PRO A 13 14.76 6.87 5.15
C PRO A 13 13.52 7.74 4.93
N LYS A 14 12.51 7.56 5.78
CA LYS A 14 11.20 8.22 5.67
C LYS A 14 11.29 9.74 5.53
N ASP A 15 12.08 10.37 6.39
CA ASP A 15 12.17 11.84 6.43
C ASP A 15 12.86 12.37 5.17
N ASP A 16 13.97 11.74 4.75
CA ASP A 16 14.69 12.10 3.53
C ASP A 16 13.84 11.89 2.28
N PHE A 17 13.07 10.80 2.25
CA PHE A 17 12.14 10.49 1.15
C PHE A 17 11.07 11.58 1.02
N ASN A 18 10.43 11.93 2.13
CA ASN A 18 9.38 12.95 2.14
C ASN A 18 9.93 14.34 1.79
N GLU A 19 11.10 14.71 2.32
CA GLU A 19 11.77 15.99 2.01
C GLU A 19 12.09 16.08 0.52
N GLU A 20 12.57 15.00 -0.08
CA GLU A 20 12.87 14.98 -1.51
C GLU A 20 11.61 15.07 -2.38
N VAL A 21 10.54 14.36 -2.04
CA VAL A 21 9.25 14.44 -2.73
C VAL A 21 8.70 15.86 -2.68
N ASP A 22 8.73 16.49 -1.52
CA ASP A 22 8.29 17.88 -1.32
C ASP A 22 9.17 18.86 -2.10
N PHE A 23 10.48 18.71 -2.08
CA PHE A 23 11.42 19.53 -2.84
C PHE A 23 11.17 19.48 -4.35
N LEU A 24 10.80 18.30 -4.87
CA LEU A 24 10.46 18.10 -6.29
C LEU A 24 9.07 18.66 -6.65
N GLY A 25 8.29 19.10 -5.66
CA GLY A 25 6.88 19.50 -5.88
C GLY A 25 6.05 18.33 -6.42
N ALA A 26 6.38 17.13 -5.99
CA ALA A 26 5.75 15.90 -6.42
C ALA A 26 4.79 15.36 -5.36
N GLY A 27 3.97 14.40 -5.74
CA GLY A 27 3.25 13.58 -4.78
C GLY A 27 3.41 12.12 -5.12
N ILE A 28 3.71 11.31 -4.12
CA ILE A 28 3.83 9.86 -4.22
C ILE A 28 2.91 9.23 -3.17
N ASN A 29 2.09 8.32 -3.62
CA ASN A 29 1.27 7.50 -2.72
C ASN A 29 1.31 6.04 -3.17
N VAL A 30 1.58 5.15 -2.25
CA VAL A 30 1.55 3.71 -2.47
C VAL A 30 0.60 3.12 -1.45
N GLY A 31 -0.45 2.47 -1.91
CA GLY A 31 -1.46 1.85 -1.08
C GLY A 31 -1.60 0.35 -1.33
N PHE A 32 -2.59 -0.25 -0.71
CA PHE A 32 -2.82 -1.69 -0.74
C PHE A 32 -3.13 -2.24 -2.15
N GLY A 33 -3.94 -1.55 -2.94
CA GLY A 33 -4.40 -2.04 -4.25
C GLY A 33 -4.04 -1.11 -5.40
N SER A 34 -3.47 0.04 -5.13
CA SER A 34 -3.07 1.01 -6.14
C SER A 34 -2.02 1.97 -5.61
N GLY A 35 -1.27 2.57 -6.51
CA GLY A 35 -0.37 3.66 -6.19
C GLY A 35 -0.41 4.70 -7.29
N PHE A 36 -0.02 5.91 -6.97
CA PHE A 36 0.14 6.97 -7.97
C PHE A 36 1.30 7.89 -7.62
N ALA A 37 1.87 8.47 -8.64
CA ALA A 37 2.81 9.57 -8.50
C ALA A 37 2.45 10.66 -9.50
N PHE A 38 2.65 11.93 -9.12
CA PHE A 38 2.51 13.06 -10.03
C PHE A 38 3.65 14.04 -9.81
N THR A 39 4.05 14.68 -10.90
CA THR A 39 5.14 15.68 -10.89
C THR A 39 5.14 16.51 -12.15
N LEU A 40 6.00 17.53 -12.18
CA LEU A 40 6.32 18.23 -13.41
C LEU A 40 7.19 17.35 -14.32
N THR A 41 7.01 17.48 -15.66
CA THR A 41 7.76 16.68 -16.66
C THR A 41 9.27 16.69 -16.45
N LYS A 42 9.84 17.82 -16.04
CA LYS A 42 11.29 17.95 -15.78
C LYS A 42 11.82 17.07 -14.66
N ASN A 43 10.95 16.62 -13.76
CA ASN A 43 11.30 15.78 -12.59
C ASN A 43 10.84 14.33 -12.75
N ASN A 44 10.28 13.95 -13.92
CA ASN A 44 9.63 12.66 -14.12
C ASN A 44 10.57 11.47 -13.86
N GLU A 45 11.83 11.56 -14.26
CA GLU A 45 12.82 10.50 -14.07
C GLU A 45 13.05 10.22 -12.58
N ARG A 46 13.31 11.29 -11.80
CA ARG A 46 13.59 11.13 -10.37
C ARG A 46 12.36 10.70 -9.59
N VAL A 47 11.18 11.24 -9.91
CA VAL A 47 9.95 10.85 -9.23
C VAL A 47 9.55 9.42 -9.57
N LEU A 48 9.78 8.96 -10.80
CA LEU A 48 9.55 7.56 -11.17
C LEU A 48 10.54 6.62 -10.44
N ASP A 49 11.77 7.06 -10.23
CA ASP A 49 12.78 6.35 -9.44
C ASP A 49 12.30 6.17 -7.98
N LEU A 50 11.92 7.26 -7.32
CA LEU A 50 11.37 7.24 -5.96
C LEU A 50 10.10 6.37 -5.87
N PHE A 51 9.19 6.50 -6.84
CA PHE A 51 7.95 5.73 -6.87
C PHE A 51 8.20 4.24 -7.04
N SER A 52 9.08 3.88 -7.98
CA SER A 52 9.43 2.47 -8.19
C SER A 52 10.10 1.85 -6.96
N ASP A 53 10.99 2.60 -6.29
CA ASP A 53 11.64 2.14 -5.07
C ASP A 53 10.64 1.98 -3.92
N ALA A 54 9.70 2.93 -3.76
CA ALA A 54 8.64 2.83 -2.76
C ALA A 54 7.69 1.63 -2.98
N VAL A 55 7.48 1.23 -4.24
CA VAL A 55 6.64 0.06 -4.58
C VAL A 55 7.40 -1.24 -4.38
N ILE A 56 8.68 -1.30 -4.81
CA ILE A 56 9.47 -2.53 -4.84
C ILE A 56 10.12 -2.81 -3.49
N ASN A 57 10.64 -1.76 -2.84
CA ASN A 57 11.46 -1.84 -1.63
C ASN A 57 10.90 -0.95 -0.50
N PRO A 58 9.63 -1.05 -0.12
CA PRO A 58 9.08 -0.20 0.94
C PRO A 58 9.81 -0.42 2.27
N LEU A 59 9.92 0.63 3.06
CA LEU A 59 10.45 0.56 4.42
C LEU A 59 9.37 0.03 5.36
N LEU A 60 9.33 -1.28 5.51
CA LEU A 60 8.44 -1.96 6.47
C LEU A 60 9.22 -2.24 7.76
N THR A 61 8.80 -1.65 8.86
CA THR A 61 9.43 -1.82 10.17
C THR A 61 8.44 -2.32 11.20
N GLU A 62 8.91 -3.10 12.16
CA GLU A 62 8.09 -3.59 13.27
C GLU A 62 7.56 -2.42 14.13
N GLU A 63 8.34 -1.36 14.29
CA GLU A 63 7.92 -0.16 15.00
C GLU A 63 6.69 0.52 14.37
N GLU A 64 6.71 0.72 13.03
CA GLU A 64 5.54 1.28 12.32
C GLU A 64 4.36 0.31 12.32
N PHE A 65 4.61 -0.99 12.25
CA PHE A 65 3.58 -2.02 12.36
C PHE A 65 2.85 -1.92 13.70
N GLU A 66 3.57 -1.86 14.82
CA GLU A 66 2.95 -1.73 16.15
C GLU A 66 2.17 -0.41 16.30
N LYS A 67 2.71 0.71 15.79
CA LYS A 67 1.99 1.98 15.79
C LYS A 67 0.68 1.92 15.00
N GLU A 68 0.67 1.29 13.82
CA GLU A 68 -0.53 1.13 13.02
C GLU A 68 -1.54 0.18 13.68
N LYS A 69 -1.07 -0.87 14.35
CA LYS A 69 -1.87 -1.79 15.13
C LYS A 69 -2.58 -1.08 16.28
N ASP A 70 -1.85 -0.26 17.04
CA ASP A 70 -2.41 0.56 18.12
C ASP A 70 -3.48 1.54 17.61
N LYS A 71 -3.23 2.23 16.50
CA LYS A 71 -4.21 3.13 15.86
C LYS A 71 -5.50 2.39 15.47
N LEU A 72 -5.37 1.17 14.94
CA LEU A 72 -6.54 0.34 14.59
C LEU A 72 -7.34 -0.03 15.84
N ILE A 73 -6.67 -0.43 16.92
CA ILE A 73 -7.31 -0.78 18.20
C ILE A 73 -8.04 0.45 18.77
N GLU A 74 -7.41 1.62 18.78
CA GLU A 74 -8.03 2.87 19.23
C GLU A 74 -9.23 3.26 18.38
N GLY A 75 -9.12 3.13 17.07
CA GLY A 75 -10.23 3.32 16.13
C GLY A 75 -11.41 2.40 16.43
N LEU A 76 -11.16 1.12 16.70
CA LEU A 76 -12.21 0.17 17.09
C LEU A 76 -12.88 0.54 18.43
N LYS A 77 -12.09 0.98 19.41
CA LYS A 77 -12.63 1.44 20.70
C LYS A 77 -13.56 2.65 20.53
N SER A 78 -13.20 3.58 19.66
CA SER A 78 -14.04 4.72 19.31
C SER A 78 -15.35 4.28 18.63
N GLN A 79 -15.29 3.35 17.69
CA GLN A 79 -16.46 2.82 16.98
C GLN A 79 -17.44 2.02 17.87
N LYS A 80 -17.01 1.55 19.03
CA LYS A 80 -17.91 0.87 19.99
C LYS A 80 -19.03 1.78 20.52
N LYS A 81 -18.89 3.10 20.39
CA LYS A 81 -19.88 4.10 20.81
C LYS A 81 -20.66 4.70 19.63
N ASP A 82 -20.31 4.30 18.41
CA ASP A 82 -20.92 4.79 17.18
C ASP A 82 -22.09 3.85 16.78
N ILE A 83 -23.30 4.39 16.83
CA ILE A 83 -24.54 3.63 16.54
C ILE A 83 -24.57 3.18 15.08
N ASP A 84 -24.09 4.00 14.16
CA ASP A 84 -24.11 3.68 12.72
C ASP A 84 -23.10 2.56 12.42
N ALA A 85 -21.92 2.61 13.01
CA ALA A 85 -20.91 1.55 12.89
C ALA A 85 -21.40 0.22 13.50
N ILE A 86 -22.12 0.27 14.63
CA ILE A 86 -22.70 -0.92 15.26
C ILE A 86 -23.82 -1.48 14.37
N SER A 87 -24.72 -0.62 13.89
CA SER A 87 -25.83 -1.01 13.03
C SER A 87 -25.36 -1.67 11.73
N GLY A 88 -24.35 -1.11 11.08
CA GLY A 88 -23.72 -1.67 9.90
C GLY A 88 -23.21 -3.09 10.14
N ARG A 89 -22.37 -3.28 11.17
CA ARG A 89 -21.83 -4.60 11.53
C ARG A 89 -22.92 -5.64 11.84
N VAL A 90 -23.96 -5.24 12.56
CA VAL A 90 -25.08 -6.13 12.85
C VAL A 90 -25.83 -6.48 11.57
N GLY A 91 -26.09 -5.50 10.69
CA GLY A 91 -26.74 -5.69 9.41
C GLY A 91 -25.98 -6.67 8.50
N ASP A 92 -24.67 -6.50 8.39
CA ASP A 92 -23.79 -7.37 7.60
C ASP A 92 -23.77 -8.81 8.15
N ALA A 93 -23.61 -8.96 9.46
CA ALA A 93 -23.63 -10.27 10.13
C ALA A 93 -24.98 -10.99 10.00
N LEU A 94 -26.10 -10.25 10.01
CA LEU A 94 -27.43 -10.82 9.79
C LEU A 94 -27.68 -11.21 8.33
N SER A 95 -27.16 -10.40 7.39
CA SER A 95 -27.38 -10.62 5.95
C SER A 95 -26.52 -11.74 5.38
N TYR A 96 -25.28 -11.84 5.80
CA TYR A 96 -24.29 -12.75 5.23
C TYR A 96 -23.88 -13.90 6.16
N GLY A 97 -24.11 -13.76 7.45
CA GLY A 97 -23.61 -14.69 8.47
C GLY A 97 -22.17 -14.39 8.89
N LYS A 98 -21.83 -14.72 10.13
CA LYS A 98 -20.53 -14.39 10.76
C LYS A 98 -19.33 -15.13 10.17
N SER A 99 -19.53 -16.15 9.37
CA SER A 99 -18.47 -16.93 8.71
C SER A 99 -18.26 -16.54 7.24
N HIS A 100 -19.00 -15.57 6.75
CA HIS A 100 -18.86 -15.05 5.39
C HIS A 100 -17.99 -13.80 5.42
N ALA A 101 -17.13 -13.59 4.41
CA ALA A 101 -16.20 -12.45 4.35
C ALA A 101 -16.87 -11.07 4.55
N TYR A 102 -18.11 -10.90 4.08
CA TYR A 102 -18.89 -9.68 4.28
C TYR A 102 -19.59 -9.59 5.64
N GLY A 103 -19.77 -10.70 6.34
CA GLY A 103 -20.38 -10.73 7.66
C GLY A 103 -19.39 -10.79 8.81
N GLU A 104 -18.09 -10.94 8.51
CA GLU A 104 -17.02 -10.85 9.47
C GLU A 104 -16.77 -9.39 9.87
N PHE A 105 -16.28 -9.19 11.07
CA PHE A 105 -15.87 -7.87 11.55
C PHE A 105 -14.55 -7.95 12.33
N ILE A 106 -13.79 -6.88 12.21
CA ILE A 106 -12.51 -6.72 12.89
C ILE A 106 -12.77 -6.56 14.39
N SER A 107 -12.00 -7.26 15.21
CA SER A 107 -12.01 -7.17 16.67
C SER A 107 -10.59 -6.90 17.20
N GLU A 108 -10.46 -6.44 18.42
CA GLU A 108 -9.15 -6.29 19.08
C GLU A 108 -8.37 -7.60 19.03
N GLN A 109 -9.02 -8.73 19.32
CA GLN A 109 -8.39 -10.05 19.27
C GLN A 109 -7.90 -10.43 17.88
N THR A 110 -8.66 -10.14 16.81
CA THR A 110 -8.22 -10.44 15.45
C THR A 110 -7.05 -9.56 15.01
N ILE A 111 -7.01 -8.30 15.48
CA ILE A 111 -5.86 -7.42 15.26
C ILE A 111 -4.64 -7.93 16.02
N ASP A 112 -4.81 -8.33 17.29
CA ASP A 112 -3.70 -8.85 18.11
C ASP A 112 -3.06 -10.11 17.53
N ASN A 113 -3.81 -10.91 16.80
CA ASN A 113 -3.29 -12.11 16.15
C ASN A 113 -2.40 -11.83 14.94
N ILE A 114 -2.49 -10.61 14.33
CA ILE A 114 -1.67 -10.24 13.19
C ILE A 114 -0.24 -10.02 13.67
N LYS A 115 0.72 -10.63 12.98
CA LYS A 115 2.15 -10.49 13.24
C LYS A 115 2.81 -9.67 12.15
N PHE A 116 3.98 -9.11 12.44
CA PHE A 116 4.76 -8.37 11.47
C PHE A 116 5.16 -9.24 10.26
N GLU A 117 5.47 -10.52 10.49
CA GLU A 117 5.77 -11.50 9.45
C GLU A 117 4.61 -11.64 8.44
N ASP A 118 3.35 -11.58 8.89
CA ASP A 118 2.19 -11.66 8.01
C ASP A 118 2.16 -10.51 7.00
N ILE A 119 2.63 -9.32 7.42
CA ILE A 119 2.75 -8.13 6.56
C ILE A 119 3.83 -8.33 5.51
N LEU A 120 4.98 -8.87 5.91
CA LEU A 120 6.11 -9.16 5.00
C LEU A 120 5.72 -10.23 3.97
N ASP A 121 5.11 -11.31 4.42
CA ASP A 121 4.64 -12.41 3.56
C ASP A 121 3.57 -11.94 2.59
N TYR A 122 2.63 -11.11 3.06
CA TYR A 122 1.60 -10.53 2.21
C TYR A 122 2.22 -9.65 1.12
N HIS A 123 3.14 -8.75 1.49
CA HIS A 123 3.84 -7.91 0.52
C HIS A 123 4.59 -8.77 -0.51
N ALA A 124 5.40 -9.72 -0.06
CA ALA A 124 6.17 -10.60 -0.94
C ALA A 124 5.29 -11.42 -1.91
N LYS A 125 4.09 -11.80 -1.47
CA LYS A 125 3.15 -12.62 -2.26
C LYS A 125 2.37 -11.80 -3.29
N TYR A 126 1.90 -10.61 -2.93
CA TYR A 126 0.92 -9.87 -3.72
C TYR A 126 1.50 -8.67 -4.46
N PHE A 127 2.61 -8.08 -3.99
CA PHE A 127 3.30 -6.98 -4.64
C PHE A 127 4.30 -7.51 -5.67
N ILE A 128 3.79 -7.97 -6.78
CA ILE A 128 4.56 -8.60 -7.87
C ILE A 128 4.16 -7.96 -9.21
N PRO A 129 5.11 -7.79 -10.15
CA PRO A 129 4.85 -7.06 -11.40
C PRO A 129 3.84 -7.74 -12.32
N ASN A 130 3.66 -9.05 -12.23
CA ASN A 130 2.69 -9.79 -13.04
C ASN A 130 1.23 -9.59 -12.58
N ASN A 131 1.02 -8.85 -11.48
CA ASN A 131 -0.30 -8.49 -10.95
C ASN A 131 -0.58 -6.97 -11.03
N VAL A 132 0.22 -6.21 -11.81
CA VAL A 132 0.17 -4.74 -11.84
C VAL A 132 0.06 -4.22 -13.27
N TYR A 133 -0.75 -3.18 -13.42
CA TYR A 133 -0.80 -2.35 -14.62
C TYR A 133 -0.24 -0.97 -14.28
N LEU A 134 0.73 -0.49 -15.06
CA LEU A 134 1.26 0.85 -14.95
C LEU A 134 0.71 1.73 -16.08
N VAL A 135 0.11 2.84 -15.72
CA VAL A 135 -0.43 3.84 -16.67
C VAL A 135 0.33 5.15 -16.47
N VAL A 136 0.84 5.71 -17.55
CA VAL A 136 1.50 7.03 -17.55
C VAL A 136 0.70 7.98 -18.43
N ILE A 137 0.35 9.14 -17.88
CA ILE A 137 -0.43 10.18 -18.57
C ILE A 137 0.28 11.52 -18.37
N GLY A 138 0.48 12.28 -19.44
CA GLY A 138 1.07 13.61 -19.36
C GLY A 138 1.78 14.04 -20.64
N ASP A 139 2.51 15.15 -20.56
CA ASP A 139 3.37 15.65 -21.64
C ASP A 139 4.70 14.89 -21.63
N VAL A 140 4.68 13.71 -22.24
CA VAL A 140 5.81 12.76 -22.22
C VAL A 140 6.01 12.08 -23.57
N ASN A 141 7.26 11.74 -23.90
CA ASN A 141 7.57 10.94 -25.07
C ASN A 141 7.42 9.46 -24.75
N TYR A 142 6.62 8.74 -25.54
CA TYR A 142 6.36 7.30 -25.32
C TYR A 142 7.63 6.44 -25.26
N LYS A 143 8.60 6.68 -26.17
CA LYS A 143 9.82 5.87 -26.21
C LYS A 143 10.70 6.07 -24.99
N GLU A 144 10.82 7.32 -24.56
CA GLU A 144 11.60 7.71 -23.38
C GLU A 144 10.98 7.14 -22.11
N VAL A 145 9.68 7.33 -21.93
CA VAL A 145 8.95 6.79 -20.77
C VAL A 145 9.00 5.27 -20.74
N LYS A 146 8.83 4.60 -21.88
CA LYS A 146 8.93 3.14 -21.94
C LYS A 146 10.31 2.66 -21.53
N SER A 147 11.38 3.34 -21.95
CA SER A 147 12.75 3.00 -21.56
C SER A 147 12.94 3.17 -20.07
N LEU A 148 12.51 4.32 -19.52
CA LEU A 148 12.62 4.65 -18.12
C LEU A 148 11.83 3.69 -17.21
N VAL A 149 10.59 3.38 -17.57
CA VAL A 149 9.78 2.37 -16.87
C VAL A 149 10.46 1.00 -16.91
N SER A 150 10.99 0.61 -18.07
CA SER A 150 11.69 -0.68 -18.18
C SER A 150 12.97 -0.74 -17.33
N GLU A 151 13.67 0.36 -17.19
CA GLU A 151 14.84 0.49 -16.31
C GLU A 151 14.44 0.38 -14.84
N LYS A 152 13.49 1.20 -14.39
CA LYS A 152 13.12 1.33 -12.97
C LYS A 152 12.33 0.14 -12.44
N PHE A 153 11.37 -0.38 -13.21
CA PHE A 153 10.55 -1.54 -12.81
C PHE A 153 11.07 -2.88 -13.34
N GLY A 154 12.05 -2.88 -14.27
CA GLY A 154 12.59 -4.11 -14.84
C GLY A 154 13.35 -4.99 -13.83
N VAL A 155 13.79 -4.42 -12.72
CA VAL A 155 14.43 -5.13 -11.60
C VAL A 155 13.42 -5.85 -10.69
N TRP A 156 12.14 -5.52 -10.81
CA TRP A 156 11.07 -6.10 -10.00
C TRP A 156 10.86 -7.57 -10.36
N LYS A 157 11.12 -8.46 -9.42
CA LYS A 157 11.07 -9.90 -9.66
C LYS A 157 9.63 -10.38 -9.80
N LYS A 158 9.37 -11.14 -10.86
CA LYS A 158 8.07 -11.81 -11.04
C LYS A 158 7.83 -12.83 -9.93
N GLY A 159 6.62 -12.85 -9.43
CA GLY A 159 6.15 -13.86 -8.49
C GLY A 159 5.31 -14.95 -9.16
N LYS A 160 4.73 -15.82 -8.34
CA LYS A 160 3.75 -16.81 -8.80
C LYS A 160 2.46 -16.07 -9.17
N THR A 161 1.88 -16.41 -10.31
CA THR A 161 0.56 -15.88 -10.70
C THR A 161 -0.46 -16.18 -9.60
N ILE A 162 -1.25 -15.17 -9.24
CA ILE A 162 -2.32 -15.30 -8.27
C ILE A 162 -3.57 -15.62 -9.09
N ASP A 163 -4.15 -16.78 -8.83
CA ASP A 163 -5.44 -17.13 -9.39
C ASP A 163 -6.53 -16.36 -8.64
N ASP A 164 -7.51 -15.82 -9.36
CA ASP A 164 -8.67 -15.22 -8.73
C ASP A 164 -9.37 -16.27 -7.85
N PRO A 165 -9.80 -15.92 -6.65
CA PRO A 165 -10.59 -16.84 -5.84
C PRO A 165 -11.92 -17.13 -6.56
N GLU A 166 -12.24 -18.42 -6.70
CA GLU A 166 -13.51 -18.90 -7.24
C GLU A 166 -14.69 -18.51 -6.33
#